data_255c62ca5facdf75afa8aeb7342e7fb2
#
_entry.id   255c62ca5facdf75afa8aeb7342e7fb2
#
_cell.length_a   1.000
_cell.length_b   1.000
_cell.length_c   1.000
_cell.angle_alpha   90.00
_cell.angle_beta   90.00
_cell.angle_gamma   90.00
#
_symmetry.space_group_name_H-M   'P 1'
#
loop_
_entity.id
_entity.type
_entity.pdbx_description
1 polymer ?
#
loop_
_entity_poly.entity_id
_entity_poly.type
_entity_poly.pdbx_seq_one_letter_code
_entity_poly.pdbx_strand_id
1 'polypeptide(L)'
;MTRLLIPDNCKTATTANTRYETVLNRSYQELAEYYGTAIVPARVRKPQDKSAAEASVRFAETWIIAALRDRKFFSIGEVNEAIAEKLEELNNRPFQWMAGTRRSAWLEEEKPYMLPLPAVPFEAAVWSVAKVPNDYLISDGRNKYSVPYNLIGEKVDIRVTKTAVEVFCHGSRVAGHRRLQTIQREPLKSSHAEGGVQDA
;
A
#
# COMPACT_ATOMS: atom_id res chain seq x y z
N MET A 1 -2.86 11.91 11.15
CA MET A 1 -3.01 10.43 11.23
C MET A 1 -3.76 10.04 12.48
N THR A 2 -4.58 9.00 12.46
CA THR A 2 -5.25 8.47 13.65
C THR A 2 -4.23 7.84 14.60
N ARG A 3 -4.51 7.84 15.91
CA ARG A 3 -3.63 7.20 16.92
C ARG A 3 -3.77 5.68 16.93
N LEU A 4 -4.89 5.18 16.41
CA LEU A 4 -5.22 3.76 16.41
C LEU A 4 -5.73 3.35 15.03
N LEU A 5 -5.22 2.23 14.50
CA LEU A 5 -5.72 1.56 13.31
C LEU A 5 -6.31 0.20 13.72
N ILE A 6 -7.54 -0.05 13.30
CA ILE A 6 -8.23 -1.32 13.54
C ILE A 6 -8.45 -2.02 12.20
N PRO A 7 -7.42 -2.69 11.67
CA PRO A 7 -7.56 -3.39 10.40
C PRO A 7 -8.44 -4.63 10.53
N ASP A 8 -8.94 -5.07 9.38
CA ASP A 8 -9.48 -6.42 9.25
C ASP A 8 -8.38 -7.48 9.42
N ASN A 9 -8.79 -8.71 9.75
CA ASN A 9 -7.93 -9.89 9.81
C ASN A 9 -7.53 -10.37 8.40
N CYS A 10 -7.15 -9.45 7.52
CA CYS A 10 -6.66 -9.77 6.19
C CYS A 10 -5.14 -10.04 6.20
N LYS A 11 -4.67 -10.86 5.28
CA LYS A 11 -3.25 -11.24 5.17
C LYS A 11 -2.31 -10.04 4.94
N THR A 12 -2.83 -8.92 4.47
CA THR A 12 -2.06 -7.68 4.30
C THR A 12 -1.76 -6.98 5.62
N ALA A 13 -2.61 -7.15 6.63
CA ALA A 13 -2.42 -6.55 7.94
C ALA A 13 -1.85 -7.56 8.96
N THR A 14 -2.29 -8.82 8.90
CA THR A 14 -1.91 -9.86 9.87
C THR A 14 -1.44 -11.11 9.14
N THR A 15 -0.26 -11.62 9.49
CA THR A 15 0.27 -12.89 8.96
C THR A 15 -0.39 -14.08 9.67
N ALA A 16 -0.64 -13.95 10.96
CA ALA A 16 -1.42 -14.88 11.76
C ALA A 16 -2.24 -14.12 12.81
N ASN A 17 -3.49 -14.50 12.98
CA ASN A 17 -4.34 -13.97 14.05
C ASN A 17 -5.11 -15.14 14.69
N THR A 18 -4.68 -15.51 15.87
CA THR A 18 -5.32 -16.53 16.71
C THR A 18 -5.97 -15.86 17.91
N ARG A 19 -6.69 -16.64 18.71
CA ARG A 19 -7.30 -16.12 19.95
C ARG A 19 -6.26 -15.64 20.97
N TYR A 20 -5.03 -16.12 20.87
CA TYR A 20 -3.95 -15.91 21.86
C TYR A 20 -2.79 -15.08 21.31
N GLU A 21 -2.61 -15.04 20.01
CA GLU A 21 -1.46 -14.37 19.39
C GLU A 21 -1.86 -13.73 18.06
N THR A 22 -1.40 -12.52 17.84
CA THR A 22 -1.53 -11.79 16.58
C THR A 22 -0.15 -11.43 16.06
N VAL A 23 0.18 -11.93 14.87
CA VAL A 23 1.42 -11.59 14.16
C VAL A 23 1.08 -10.61 13.05
N LEU A 24 1.56 -9.38 13.19
CA LEU A 24 1.37 -8.34 12.18
C LEU A 24 2.25 -8.60 10.95
N ASN A 25 1.76 -8.19 9.79
CA ASN A 25 2.59 -8.11 8.60
C ASN A 25 3.69 -7.05 8.81
N ARG A 26 4.94 -7.39 8.53
CA ARG A 26 6.10 -6.52 8.77
C ARG A 26 5.99 -5.16 8.08
N SER A 27 5.55 -5.13 6.83
CA SER A 27 5.36 -3.86 6.10
C SER A 27 4.25 -3.00 6.70
N TYR A 28 3.21 -3.62 7.25
CA TYR A 28 2.14 -2.90 7.93
C TYR A 28 2.56 -2.37 9.28
N GLN A 29 3.41 -3.10 10.00
CA GLN A 29 4.04 -2.64 11.23
C GLN A 29 4.96 -1.44 10.98
N GLU A 30 5.81 -1.49 9.95
CA GLU A 30 6.65 -0.35 9.53
C GLU A 30 5.82 0.91 9.22
N LEU A 31 4.68 0.73 8.54
CA LEU A 31 3.76 1.84 8.26
C LEU A 31 3.24 2.45 9.57
N ALA A 32 2.86 1.62 10.53
CA ALA A 32 2.37 2.10 11.81
C ALA A 32 3.44 2.83 12.61
N GLU A 33 4.64 2.30 12.67
CA GLU A 33 5.80 2.93 13.31
C GLU A 33 6.15 4.27 12.65
N TYR A 34 6.14 4.31 11.32
CA TYR A 34 6.42 5.54 10.56
C TYR A 34 5.43 6.67 10.87
N TYR A 35 4.15 6.36 10.99
CA TYR A 35 3.10 7.34 11.29
C TYR A 35 2.83 7.52 12.79
N GLY A 36 3.51 6.80 13.66
CA GLY A 36 3.31 6.83 15.12
C GLY A 36 1.94 6.35 15.55
N THR A 37 1.32 5.41 14.83
CA THR A 37 0.00 4.85 15.10
C THR A 37 0.11 3.44 15.65
N ALA A 38 -0.81 3.05 16.56
CA ALA A 38 -0.90 1.69 17.04
C ALA A 38 -1.84 0.85 16.17
N ILE A 39 -1.50 -0.42 15.97
CA ILE A 39 -2.34 -1.38 15.26
C ILE A 39 -2.99 -2.31 16.29
N VAL A 40 -4.32 -2.36 16.28
CA VAL A 40 -5.10 -3.31 17.07
C VAL A 40 -6.04 -4.05 16.13
N PRO A 41 -5.70 -5.26 15.67
CA PRO A 41 -6.56 -6.03 14.79
C PRO A 41 -7.92 -6.32 15.40
N ALA A 42 -8.96 -6.31 14.57
CA ALA A 42 -10.30 -6.65 15.00
C ALA A 42 -10.35 -8.07 15.57
N ARG A 43 -11.21 -8.26 16.59
CA ARG A 43 -11.33 -9.57 17.27
C ARG A 43 -11.83 -10.64 16.32
N VAL A 44 -11.25 -11.82 16.41
CA VAL A 44 -11.63 -12.97 15.61
C VAL A 44 -13.09 -13.35 15.90
N ARG A 45 -13.91 -13.55 14.87
CA ARG A 45 -15.33 -13.94 14.94
C ARG A 45 -16.26 -12.96 15.68
N LYS A 46 -15.93 -11.65 15.72
CA LYS A 46 -16.84 -10.61 16.23
C LYS A 46 -17.16 -9.59 15.13
N PRO A 47 -18.14 -9.87 14.26
CA PRO A 47 -18.49 -8.98 13.15
C PRO A 47 -19.00 -7.61 13.59
N GLN A 48 -19.53 -7.51 14.81
CA GLN A 48 -20.00 -6.24 15.37
C GLN A 48 -18.91 -5.17 15.52
N ASP A 49 -17.65 -5.58 15.64
CA ASP A 49 -16.52 -4.63 15.76
C ASP A 49 -16.32 -3.78 14.47
N LYS A 50 -16.97 -4.17 13.36
CA LYS A 50 -16.85 -3.54 12.04
C LYS A 50 -18.13 -2.96 11.47
N SER A 51 -19.26 -3.11 12.15
CA SER A 51 -20.57 -2.72 11.63
C SER A 51 -20.59 -1.26 11.15
N ALA A 52 -19.93 -0.35 11.88
CA ALA A 52 -19.84 1.06 11.50
C ALA A 52 -19.01 1.29 10.21
N ALA A 53 -17.89 0.58 10.06
CA ALA A 53 -17.05 0.68 8.86
C ALA A 53 -17.77 0.09 7.63
N GLU A 54 -18.41 -1.07 7.76
CA GLU A 54 -19.19 -1.69 6.69
C GLU A 54 -20.39 -0.83 6.28
N ALA A 55 -21.09 -0.22 7.23
CA ALA A 55 -22.17 0.71 6.95
C ALA A 55 -21.66 1.95 6.19
N SER A 56 -20.50 2.47 6.56
CA SER A 56 -19.88 3.63 5.91
C SER A 56 -19.46 3.30 4.47
N VAL A 57 -18.89 2.11 4.22
CA VAL A 57 -18.54 1.65 2.87
C VAL A 57 -19.79 1.53 2.01
N ARG A 58 -20.83 0.85 2.48
CA ARG A 58 -22.10 0.71 1.75
C ARG A 58 -22.75 2.07 1.43
N PHE A 59 -22.65 3.00 2.37
CA PHE A 59 -23.16 4.34 2.17
C PHE A 59 -22.37 5.07 1.07
N ALA A 60 -21.04 5.01 1.09
CA ALA A 60 -20.18 5.58 0.05
C ALA A 60 -20.44 4.93 -1.32
N GLU A 61 -20.59 3.62 -1.39
CA GLU A 61 -20.94 2.90 -2.62
C GLU A 61 -22.26 3.42 -3.21
N THR A 62 -23.29 3.59 -2.39
CA THR A 62 -24.59 4.08 -2.86
C THR A 62 -24.51 5.52 -3.35
N TRP A 63 -23.82 6.40 -2.64
CA TRP A 63 -23.78 7.83 -2.95
C TRP A 63 -22.77 8.22 -4.02
N ILE A 64 -21.71 7.46 -4.18
CA ILE A 64 -20.63 7.75 -5.13
C ILE A 64 -20.75 6.82 -6.33
N ILE A 65 -20.59 5.51 -6.13
CA ILE A 65 -20.51 4.55 -7.24
C ILE A 65 -21.83 4.45 -8.00
N ALA A 66 -22.96 4.35 -7.29
CA ALA A 66 -24.27 4.28 -7.96
C ALA A 66 -24.62 5.57 -8.70
N ALA A 67 -24.22 6.75 -8.19
CA ALA A 67 -24.41 8.03 -8.86
C ALA A 67 -23.59 8.18 -10.14
N LEU A 68 -22.47 7.49 -10.27
CA LEU A 68 -21.57 7.53 -11.42
C LEU A 68 -21.81 6.39 -12.42
N ARG A 69 -22.70 5.46 -12.11
CA ARG A 69 -22.94 4.22 -12.87
C ARG A 69 -23.23 4.43 -14.35
N ASP A 70 -23.98 5.46 -14.68
CA ASP A 70 -24.41 5.74 -16.04
C ASP A 70 -23.48 6.71 -16.81
N ARG A 71 -22.41 7.19 -16.16
CA ARG A 71 -21.37 8.01 -16.80
C ARG A 71 -20.35 7.13 -17.51
N LYS A 72 -19.92 7.55 -18.70
CA LYS A 72 -18.82 6.92 -19.43
C LYS A 72 -17.54 7.67 -19.14
N PHE A 73 -16.47 6.95 -18.83
CA PHE A 73 -15.14 7.49 -18.56
C PHE A 73 -14.14 6.88 -19.53
N PHE A 74 -13.18 7.68 -19.97
CA PHE A 74 -12.14 7.27 -20.91
C PHE A 74 -10.77 7.12 -20.24
N SER A 75 -10.63 7.55 -19.00
CA SER A 75 -9.42 7.42 -18.21
C SER A 75 -9.69 7.23 -16.72
N ILE A 76 -8.72 6.65 -16.00
CA ILE A 76 -8.77 6.55 -14.54
C ILE A 76 -8.75 7.96 -13.89
N GLY A 77 -8.10 8.94 -14.53
CA GLY A 77 -8.08 10.32 -14.07
C GLY A 77 -9.49 10.90 -13.99
N GLU A 78 -10.28 10.79 -15.06
CA GLU A 78 -11.67 11.26 -15.10
C GLU A 78 -12.55 10.57 -14.03
N VAL A 79 -12.35 9.28 -13.81
CA VAL A 79 -13.05 8.55 -12.74
C VAL A 79 -12.73 9.13 -11.38
N ASN A 80 -11.44 9.36 -11.09
CA ASN A 80 -10.98 9.89 -9.82
C ASN A 80 -11.50 11.32 -9.57
N GLU A 81 -11.53 12.17 -10.58
CA GLU A 81 -12.09 13.52 -10.49
C GLU A 81 -13.59 13.47 -10.17
N ALA A 82 -14.36 12.62 -10.87
CA ALA A 82 -15.77 12.46 -10.61
C ALA A 82 -16.06 11.89 -9.21
N ILE A 83 -15.23 10.96 -8.73
CA ILE A 83 -15.31 10.44 -7.36
C ILE A 83 -15.02 11.55 -6.35
N ALA A 84 -14.00 12.36 -6.57
CA ALA A 84 -13.64 13.46 -5.68
C ALA A 84 -14.76 14.50 -5.56
N GLU A 85 -15.41 14.86 -6.68
CA GLU A 85 -16.59 15.73 -6.71
C GLU A 85 -17.71 15.16 -5.84
N LYS A 86 -18.07 13.89 -6.04
CA LYS A 86 -19.14 13.23 -5.27
C LYS A 86 -18.80 13.05 -3.80
N LEU A 87 -17.53 12.85 -3.49
CA LEU A 87 -17.03 12.77 -2.11
C LEU A 87 -17.18 14.12 -1.39
N GLU A 88 -16.87 15.24 -2.07
CA GLU A 88 -17.08 16.58 -1.50
C GLU A 88 -18.58 16.86 -1.26
N GLU A 89 -19.46 16.49 -2.20
CA GLU A 89 -20.89 16.61 -1.99
C GLU A 89 -21.35 15.80 -0.77
N LEU A 90 -20.86 14.55 -0.65
CA LEU A 90 -21.18 13.65 0.45
C LEU A 90 -20.71 14.20 1.82
N ASN A 91 -19.50 14.74 1.87
CA ASN A 91 -18.90 15.27 3.09
C ASN A 91 -19.56 16.58 3.56
N ASN A 92 -20.08 17.38 2.65
CA ASN A 92 -20.76 18.64 2.94
C ASN A 92 -22.27 18.48 3.09
N ARG A 93 -22.84 17.30 2.87
CA ARG A 93 -24.25 17.04 3.04
C ARG A 93 -24.63 17.15 4.53
N PRO A 94 -25.70 17.91 4.88
CA PRO A 94 -26.20 17.97 6.24
C PRO A 94 -26.57 16.58 6.78
N PHE A 95 -26.33 16.35 8.04
CA PHE A 95 -26.83 15.17 8.72
C PHE A 95 -28.36 15.19 8.80
N GLN A 96 -28.97 14.03 8.82
CA GLN A 96 -30.43 13.90 8.84
C GLN A 96 -31.03 14.13 10.22
N TRP A 97 -30.29 13.75 11.28
CA TRP A 97 -30.78 13.71 12.67
C TRP A 97 -30.00 14.59 13.64
N MET A 98 -28.97 15.28 13.18
CA MET A 98 -28.12 16.16 13.98
C MET A 98 -27.66 17.36 13.17
N ALA A 99 -27.25 18.43 13.85
CA ALA A 99 -26.68 19.58 13.17
C ALA A 99 -25.30 19.27 12.56
N GLY A 100 -24.94 20.00 11.51
CA GLY A 100 -23.62 19.89 10.89
C GLY A 100 -23.55 18.89 9.73
N THR A 101 -22.33 18.64 9.30
CA THR A 101 -21.97 17.78 8.18
C THR A 101 -20.82 16.85 8.60
N ARG A 102 -20.50 15.83 7.81
CA ARG A 102 -19.30 15.00 8.07
C ARG A 102 -18.03 15.84 8.13
N ARG A 103 -17.93 16.85 7.27
CA ARG A 103 -16.78 17.76 7.23
C ARG A 103 -16.68 18.61 8.50
N SER A 104 -17.79 19.18 8.99
CA SER A 104 -17.76 19.98 10.22
C SER A 104 -17.43 19.10 11.44
N ALA A 105 -18.05 17.93 11.57
CA ALA A 105 -17.76 17.00 12.65
C ALA A 105 -16.28 16.56 12.64
N TRP A 106 -15.72 16.23 11.47
CA TRP A 106 -14.30 15.90 11.37
C TRP A 106 -13.39 17.06 11.79
N LEU A 107 -13.68 18.29 11.33
CA LEU A 107 -12.86 19.46 11.65
C LEU A 107 -12.89 19.83 13.12
N GLU A 108 -14.06 19.73 13.76
CA GLU A 108 -14.30 20.17 15.13
C GLU A 108 -13.99 19.09 16.17
N GLU A 109 -14.36 17.85 15.87
CA GLU A 109 -14.32 16.75 16.86
C GLU A 109 -13.12 15.82 16.69
N GLU A 110 -12.67 15.55 15.44
CA GLU A 110 -11.65 14.52 15.20
C GLU A 110 -10.26 15.10 14.88
N LYS A 111 -10.20 16.09 13.99
CA LYS A 111 -8.93 16.66 13.50
C LYS A 111 -7.99 17.17 14.61
N PRO A 112 -8.47 17.81 15.70
CA PRO A 112 -7.61 18.28 16.78
C PRO A 112 -6.86 17.15 17.51
N TYR A 113 -7.40 15.92 17.48
CA TYR A 113 -6.82 14.75 18.14
C TYR A 113 -5.95 13.90 17.22
N MET A 114 -5.87 14.24 15.94
CA MET A 114 -5.03 13.51 14.99
C MET A 114 -3.55 13.86 15.15
N LEU A 115 -2.69 12.87 14.92
CA LEU A 115 -1.25 13.08 14.85
C LEU A 115 -0.89 13.85 13.56
N PRO A 116 0.13 14.73 13.60
CA PRO A 116 0.64 15.36 12.40
C PRO A 116 1.14 14.31 11.41
N LEU A 117 1.02 14.61 10.12
CA LEU A 117 1.59 13.76 9.08
C LEU A 117 3.06 14.13 8.87
N PRO A 118 3.96 13.15 8.66
CA PRO A 118 5.32 13.41 8.21
C PRO A 118 5.32 14.17 6.87
N ALA A 119 6.37 14.95 6.64
CA ALA A 119 6.53 15.72 5.40
C ALA A 119 6.66 14.82 4.15
N VAL A 120 7.24 13.63 4.32
CA VAL A 120 7.41 12.64 3.25
C VAL A 120 6.40 11.50 3.48
N PRO A 121 5.70 11.03 2.45
CA PRO A 121 4.83 9.86 2.58
C PRO A 121 5.62 8.58 2.86
N PHE A 122 5.00 7.63 3.56
CA PHE A 122 5.57 6.30 3.76
C PHE A 122 5.78 5.58 2.42
N GLU A 123 6.97 5.03 2.23
CA GLU A 123 7.29 4.19 1.08
C GLU A 123 7.17 2.71 1.47
N ALA A 124 6.17 2.03 0.92
CA ALA A 124 5.96 0.62 1.20
C ALA A 124 7.12 -0.23 0.70
N ALA A 125 7.53 -1.20 1.50
CA ALA A 125 8.60 -2.13 1.17
C ALA A 125 8.08 -3.57 1.05
N VAL A 126 8.75 -4.33 0.20
CA VAL A 126 8.60 -5.78 0.12
C VAL A 126 9.76 -6.41 0.85
N TRP A 127 9.46 -7.29 1.79
CA TRP A 127 10.45 -8.04 2.54
C TRP A 127 10.63 -9.44 1.98
N SER A 128 11.86 -9.88 1.88
CA SER A 128 12.24 -11.25 1.51
C SER A 128 13.45 -11.69 2.31
N VAL A 129 13.69 -12.99 2.36
CA VAL A 129 14.84 -13.59 3.03
C VAL A 129 15.67 -14.32 1.98
N ALA A 130 16.99 -14.12 2.03
CA ALA A 130 17.92 -14.85 1.18
C ALA A 130 19.11 -15.35 2.00
N LYS A 131 19.73 -16.45 1.54
CA LYS A 131 21.04 -16.88 1.99
C LYS A 131 22.08 -16.23 1.10
N VAL A 132 23.10 -15.59 1.70
CA VAL A 132 24.15 -14.94 0.94
C VAL A 132 25.02 -16.00 0.25
N PRO A 133 25.10 -15.97 -1.11
CA PRO A 133 25.90 -16.92 -1.86
C PRO A 133 27.40 -16.56 -1.86
N ASN A 134 28.24 -17.44 -2.42
CA ASN A 134 29.69 -17.25 -2.45
C ASN A 134 30.13 -16.01 -3.27
N ASP A 135 29.31 -15.53 -4.20
CA ASP A 135 29.55 -14.31 -4.97
C ASP A 135 29.12 -13.04 -4.22
N TYR A 136 28.70 -13.15 -2.94
CA TYR A 136 28.22 -12.07 -2.07
C TYR A 136 27.24 -11.11 -2.73
N LEU A 137 26.42 -11.62 -3.68
CA LEU A 137 25.40 -10.87 -4.38
C LEU A 137 24.00 -11.39 -4.02
N ILE A 138 23.17 -10.52 -3.50
CA ILE A 138 21.74 -10.81 -3.28
C ILE A 138 20.91 -10.22 -4.44
N SER A 139 19.70 -10.71 -4.64
CA SER A 139 18.83 -10.26 -5.71
C SER A 139 17.50 -9.70 -5.18
N ASP A 140 16.99 -8.65 -5.84
CA ASP A 140 15.63 -8.14 -5.68
C ASP A 140 14.62 -8.83 -6.62
N GLY A 141 15.04 -9.92 -7.28
CA GLY A 141 14.28 -10.64 -8.31
C GLY A 141 14.60 -10.18 -9.74
N ARG A 142 15.27 -9.03 -9.92
CA ARG A 142 15.68 -8.50 -11.24
C ARG A 142 17.17 -8.17 -11.29
N ASN A 143 17.66 -7.50 -10.28
CA ASN A 143 19.03 -7.00 -10.23
C ASN A 143 19.78 -7.64 -9.06
N LYS A 144 21.10 -7.63 -9.12
CA LYS A 144 21.99 -8.11 -8.07
C LYS A 144 22.63 -6.94 -7.33
N TYR A 145 22.81 -7.10 -6.01
CA TYR A 145 23.37 -6.09 -5.10
C TYR A 145 24.40 -6.73 -4.18
N SER A 146 25.55 -6.08 -4.00
CA SER A 146 26.61 -6.60 -3.17
C SER A 146 26.28 -6.48 -1.68
N VAL A 147 26.73 -7.44 -0.90
CA VAL A 147 26.71 -7.42 0.55
C VAL A 147 28.11 -7.69 1.08
N PRO A 148 28.43 -7.37 2.34
CA PRO A 148 29.73 -7.69 2.93
C PRO A 148 30.06 -9.17 2.81
N TYR A 149 31.30 -9.48 2.38
CA TYR A 149 31.74 -10.85 2.11
C TYR A 149 31.74 -11.75 3.35
N ASN A 150 31.91 -11.18 4.54
CA ASN A 150 31.86 -11.90 5.82
C ASN A 150 30.46 -12.47 6.14
N LEU A 151 29.44 -12.13 5.37
CA LEU A 151 28.08 -12.65 5.51
C LEU A 151 27.80 -13.85 4.59
N ILE A 152 28.80 -14.34 3.84
CA ILE A 152 28.64 -15.54 3.00
C ILE A 152 28.12 -16.71 3.85
N GLY A 153 27.03 -17.33 3.39
CA GLY A 153 26.38 -18.43 4.10
C GLY A 153 25.31 -18.00 5.12
N GLU A 154 25.31 -16.73 5.55
CA GLU A 154 24.31 -16.21 6.48
C GLU A 154 22.96 -15.96 5.80
N LYS A 155 21.89 -15.99 6.61
CA LYS A 155 20.56 -15.55 6.19
C LYS A 155 20.41 -14.06 6.45
N VAL A 156 19.98 -13.34 5.44
CA VAL A 156 19.75 -11.89 5.50
C VAL A 156 18.33 -11.56 5.10
N ASP A 157 17.78 -10.53 5.74
CA ASP A 157 16.51 -9.93 5.35
C ASP A 157 16.78 -8.85 4.29
N ILE A 158 16.03 -8.88 3.21
CA ILE A 158 16.11 -7.90 2.12
C ILE A 158 14.85 -7.08 2.13
N ARG A 159 15.00 -5.78 2.26
CA ARG A 159 13.94 -4.79 2.19
C ARG A 159 14.02 -4.04 0.87
N VAL A 160 13.02 -4.19 0.03
CA VAL A 160 12.96 -3.57 -1.31
C VAL A 160 11.85 -2.54 -1.32
N THR A 161 12.21 -1.27 -1.53
CA THR A 161 11.27 -0.18 -1.78
C THR A 161 11.22 0.15 -3.28
N LYS A 162 10.50 1.19 -3.65
CA LYS A 162 10.50 1.69 -5.03
C LYS A 162 11.88 2.25 -5.42
N THR A 163 12.61 2.82 -4.47
CA THR A 163 13.85 3.58 -4.71
C THR A 163 15.10 2.93 -4.16
N ALA A 164 14.98 2.03 -3.17
CA ALA A 164 16.12 1.47 -2.44
C ALA A 164 15.99 -0.05 -2.23
N VAL A 165 17.17 -0.69 -2.07
CA VAL A 165 17.32 -2.07 -1.60
C VAL A 165 18.21 -2.03 -0.37
N GLU A 166 17.70 -2.47 0.77
CA GLU A 166 18.41 -2.51 2.05
C GLU A 166 18.52 -3.96 2.53
N VAL A 167 19.64 -4.29 3.10
CA VAL A 167 19.93 -5.64 3.60
C VAL A 167 20.20 -5.58 5.09
N PHE A 168 19.56 -6.47 5.83
CA PHE A 168 19.67 -6.56 7.28
C PHE A 168 20.14 -7.96 7.67
N CYS A 169 21.07 -8.02 8.62
CA CYS A 169 21.52 -9.25 9.27
C CYS A 169 21.33 -9.09 10.77
N HIS A 170 20.62 -10.04 11.40
CA HIS A 170 20.29 -9.99 12.83
C HIS A 170 19.67 -8.64 13.27
N GLY A 171 18.80 -8.07 12.44
CA GLY A 171 18.14 -6.79 12.72
C GLY A 171 18.96 -5.53 12.44
N SER A 172 20.27 -5.65 12.14
CA SER A 172 21.14 -4.53 11.81
C SER A 172 21.29 -4.36 10.30
N ARG A 173 21.21 -3.12 9.81
CA ARG A 173 21.42 -2.82 8.39
C ARG A 173 22.89 -2.98 8.03
N VAL A 174 23.20 -3.91 7.13
CA VAL A 174 24.56 -4.27 6.69
C VAL A 174 24.90 -3.76 5.29
N ALA A 175 23.90 -3.47 4.45
CA ALA A 175 24.08 -2.86 3.14
C ALA A 175 22.86 -2.03 2.75
N GLY A 176 23.07 -1.05 1.86
CA GLY A 176 22.01 -0.23 1.29
C GLY A 176 22.41 0.25 -0.11
N HIS A 177 21.50 0.09 -1.06
CA HIS A 177 21.74 0.42 -2.45
C HIS A 177 20.55 1.19 -3.02
N ARG A 178 20.82 2.07 -3.97
CA ARG A 178 19.77 2.62 -4.81
C ARG A 178 19.24 1.48 -5.70
N ARG A 179 17.92 1.32 -5.73
CA ARG A 179 17.31 0.30 -6.58
C ARG A 179 17.54 0.64 -8.05
N LEU A 180 18.10 -0.33 -8.80
CA LEU A 180 18.29 -0.20 -10.22
C LEU A 180 16.94 -0.34 -10.91
N GLN A 181 16.57 0.67 -11.69
CA GLN A 181 15.41 0.58 -12.57
C GLN A 181 15.89 -0.10 -13.85
N THR A 182 15.47 -1.34 -14.06
CA THR A 182 15.69 -2.01 -15.35
C THR A 182 14.88 -1.25 -16.38
N ILE A 183 15.56 -0.58 -17.32
CA ILE A 183 14.91 0.00 -18.50
C ILE A 183 14.31 -1.19 -19.25
N GLN A 184 12.98 -1.32 -19.26
CA GLN A 184 12.32 -2.23 -20.17
C GLN A 184 12.62 -1.70 -21.58
N ARG A 185 13.54 -2.34 -22.27
CA ARG A 185 13.63 -2.21 -23.74
C ARG A 185 12.33 -2.80 -24.25
N GLU A 186 11.45 -1.96 -24.79
CA GLU A 186 10.34 -2.46 -25.60
C GLU A 186 10.92 -3.41 -26.63
N PRO A 187 10.33 -4.60 -26.83
CA PRO A 187 10.77 -5.48 -27.89
C PRO A 187 10.60 -4.70 -29.21
N LEU A 188 11.70 -4.50 -29.92
CA LEU A 188 11.68 -3.96 -31.27
C LEU A 188 10.66 -4.76 -32.07
N LYS A 189 9.54 -4.13 -32.43
CA LYS A 189 8.62 -4.70 -33.41
C LYS A 189 9.41 -4.90 -34.68
N SER A 190 9.75 -6.16 -34.99
CA SER A 190 10.28 -6.52 -36.28
C SER A 190 9.22 -6.18 -37.34
N SER A 191 9.45 -5.11 -38.10
CA SER A 191 8.70 -4.81 -39.28
C SER A 191 9.09 -5.88 -40.32
N HIS A 192 8.32 -6.96 -40.40
CA HIS A 192 8.35 -7.81 -41.57
C HIS A 192 7.74 -7.00 -42.71
N ALA A 193 8.63 -6.46 -43.55
CA ALA A 193 8.27 -6.00 -44.86
C ALA A 193 7.88 -7.25 -45.69
N GLU A 194 6.59 -7.45 -45.89
CA GLU A 194 6.10 -8.34 -46.93
C GLU A 194 6.38 -7.67 -48.27
N GLY A 195 7.48 -8.11 -48.87
CA GLY A 195 7.79 -7.84 -50.28
C GLY A 195 6.87 -8.70 -51.12
N GLY A 196 5.78 -8.11 -51.62
CA GLY A 196 4.99 -8.73 -52.66
C GLY A 196 5.80 -8.76 -53.96
N VAL A 197 6.17 -9.96 -54.41
CA VAL A 197 6.63 -10.21 -55.78
C VAL A 197 5.36 -10.40 -56.60
N GLN A 198 5.10 -9.44 -57.50
CA GLN A 198 4.19 -9.63 -58.62
C GLN A 198 5.03 -10.19 -59.75
N ASP A 199 4.77 -11.44 -60.12
CA ASP A 199 5.21 -11.99 -61.40
C ASP A 199 4.14 -11.75 -62.47
N ALA A 200 4.62 -11.34 -63.62
CA ALA A 200 3.89 -11.04 -64.86
C ALA A 200 3.34 -12.30 -65.57
#